data_4c7829a0f232cf8872b246a95adbc8f4
#
_entry.id   4c7829a0f232cf8872b246a95adbc8f4
#
_cell.length_a   1.000
_cell.length_b   1.000
_cell.length_c   1.000
_cell.angle_alpha   90.00
_cell.angle_beta   90.00
_cell.angle_gamma   90.00
#
_symmetry.space_group_name_H-M   'P 1'
#
loop_
_entity.id
_entity.type
_entity.pdbx_description
1 polymer ?
#
loop_
_entity_poly.entity_id
_entity_poly.type
_entity_poly.pdbx_seq_one_letter_code
_entity_poly.pdbx_strand_id
1 'polypeptide(L)'
;MPSPALFLDRDGVINVDHGHVHRRENFEFIHGIFDLVLQARRLGYKTVVVTNQAGIGRGIYTEDQFAELTRWMLARFSDHGAVIDAVYHCPYHPVHGLGVYRQSSFDRKPQPGMILRAAQDLDLDLKRSLLVGDHATDIQAALAAGLEHCFLFRSSDCCDQAIAIDELADVSHRLQVLASDR
;
A
#
# COMPACT_ATOMS: atom_id res chain seq x y z
N MET A 1 -5.79 -14.51 -17.80
CA MET A 1 -6.82 -14.16 -16.78
C MET A 1 -6.22 -13.14 -15.84
N PRO A 2 -6.94 -12.08 -15.46
CA PRO A 2 -6.45 -11.08 -14.53
C PRO A 2 -5.94 -11.70 -13.23
N SER A 3 -4.82 -11.18 -12.71
CA SER A 3 -4.18 -11.68 -11.49
C SER A 3 -4.76 -11.01 -10.25
N PRO A 4 -4.94 -11.70 -9.11
CA PRO A 4 -5.24 -11.03 -7.86
C PRO A 4 -4.03 -10.25 -7.34
N ALA A 5 -4.27 -9.22 -6.52
CA ALA A 5 -3.20 -8.42 -5.93
C ALA A 5 -3.34 -8.29 -4.40
N LEU A 6 -2.19 -8.17 -3.75
CA LEU A 6 -2.05 -7.67 -2.39
C LEU A 6 -1.64 -6.20 -2.49
N PHE A 7 -2.55 -5.30 -2.14
CA PHE A 7 -2.26 -3.87 -2.02
C PHE A 7 -1.78 -3.55 -0.60
N LEU A 8 -0.73 -2.77 -0.50
CA LEU A 8 -0.14 -2.35 0.78
C LEU A 8 -0.01 -0.82 0.82
N ASP A 9 -0.39 -0.19 1.92
CA ASP A 9 0.16 1.13 2.20
C ASP A 9 1.64 1.00 2.55
N ARG A 10 2.38 2.10 2.50
CA ARG A 10 3.80 2.12 2.84
C ARG A 10 3.99 2.44 4.32
N ASP A 11 3.73 3.67 4.71
CA ASP A 11 3.92 4.16 6.07
C ASP A 11 2.84 3.56 6.99
N GLY A 12 3.24 2.94 8.09
CA GLY A 12 2.34 2.24 9.00
C GLY A 12 2.07 0.77 8.65
N VAL A 13 2.42 0.29 7.43
CA VAL A 13 2.23 -1.11 6.99
C VAL A 13 3.54 -1.77 6.57
N ILE A 14 4.29 -1.16 5.65
CA ILE A 14 5.61 -1.66 5.24
C ILE A 14 6.68 -1.22 6.24
N ASN A 15 6.64 0.04 6.64
CA ASN A 15 7.53 0.61 7.63
C ASN A 15 6.77 1.30 8.75
N VAL A 16 7.40 1.39 9.91
CA VAL A 16 6.89 2.20 11.03
C VAL A 16 6.72 3.64 10.57
N ASP A 17 5.55 4.22 10.83
CA ASP A 17 5.29 5.63 10.50
C ASP A 17 5.88 6.54 11.58
N HIS A 18 7.03 7.14 11.28
CA HIS A 18 7.67 8.18 12.10
C HIS A 18 7.32 9.60 11.62
N GLY A 19 6.31 9.75 10.75
CA GLY A 19 5.93 11.00 10.12
C GLY A 19 6.85 11.40 8.96
N HIS A 20 6.32 11.36 7.74
CA HIS A 20 7.04 11.74 6.52
C HIS A 20 8.39 11.02 6.33
N VAL A 21 8.41 9.70 6.49
CA VAL A 21 9.62 8.89 6.32
C VAL A 21 10.15 8.99 4.89
N HIS A 22 11.34 9.60 4.73
CA HIS A 22 11.96 9.87 3.43
C HIS A 22 13.46 9.55 3.40
N ARG A 23 14.04 9.05 4.51
CA ARG A 23 15.44 8.67 4.63
C ARG A 23 15.58 7.23 5.09
N ARG A 24 16.61 6.52 4.62
CA ARG A 24 16.88 5.12 4.96
C ARG A 24 17.05 4.90 6.46
N GLU A 25 17.70 5.86 7.14
CA GLU A 25 18.00 5.80 8.57
C GLU A 25 16.72 5.79 9.44
N ASN A 26 15.62 6.30 8.89
CA ASN A 26 14.32 6.37 9.57
C ASN A 26 13.33 5.31 9.06
N PHE A 27 13.76 4.42 8.14
CA PHE A 27 12.92 3.41 7.54
C PHE A 27 13.07 2.08 8.28
N GLU A 28 12.19 1.85 9.23
CA GLU A 28 12.12 0.62 10.03
C GLU A 28 11.05 -0.31 9.45
N PHE A 29 11.45 -1.46 8.88
CA PHE A 29 10.49 -2.42 8.36
C PHE A 29 9.64 -3.04 9.45
N ILE A 30 8.34 -3.16 9.19
CA ILE A 30 7.42 -3.83 10.10
C ILE A 30 7.67 -5.34 10.06
N HIS A 31 7.69 -5.96 11.25
CA HIS A 31 7.91 -7.40 11.40
C HIS A 31 6.89 -8.21 10.59
N GLY A 32 7.38 -9.21 9.86
CA GLY A 32 6.55 -10.09 9.04
C GLY A 32 6.21 -9.57 7.64
N ILE A 33 6.60 -8.33 7.27
CA ILE A 33 6.24 -7.76 5.96
C ILE A 33 6.88 -8.52 4.79
N PHE A 34 8.12 -8.95 4.92
CA PHE A 34 8.80 -9.73 3.88
C PHE A 34 8.15 -11.11 3.69
N ASP A 35 7.79 -11.76 4.79
CA ASP A 35 7.12 -13.07 4.77
C ASP A 35 5.74 -12.98 4.12
N LEU A 36 4.97 -11.94 4.45
CA LEU A 36 3.66 -11.68 3.84
C LEU A 36 3.77 -11.54 2.32
N VAL A 37 4.70 -10.70 1.83
CA VAL A 37 4.89 -10.47 0.39
C VAL A 37 5.40 -11.73 -0.30
N LEU A 38 6.33 -12.46 0.33
CA LEU A 38 6.82 -13.73 -0.20
C LEU A 38 5.70 -14.77 -0.33
N GLN A 39 4.83 -14.86 0.66
CA GLN A 39 3.68 -15.76 0.63
C GLN A 39 2.65 -15.36 -0.42
N ALA A 40 2.30 -14.06 -0.52
CA ALA A 40 1.41 -13.55 -1.55
C ALA A 40 1.90 -13.96 -2.95
N ARG A 41 3.20 -13.78 -3.22
CA ARG A 41 3.84 -14.20 -4.47
C ARG A 41 3.70 -15.71 -4.72
N ARG A 42 3.96 -16.56 -3.71
CA ARG A 42 3.83 -18.02 -3.83
C ARG A 42 2.40 -18.45 -4.16
N LEU A 43 1.42 -17.68 -3.72
CA LEU A 43 0.00 -17.90 -3.99
C LEU A 43 -0.48 -17.25 -5.30
N GLY A 44 0.43 -16.65 -6.08
CA GLY A 44 0.12 -16.04 -7.38
C GLY A 44 -0.49 -14.64 -7.31
N TYR A 45 -0.36 -13.94 -6.17
CA TYR A 45 -0.74 -12.53 -6.06
C TYR A 45 0.38 -11.62 -6.56
N LYS A 46 0.00 -10.55 -7.25
CA LYS A 46 0.86 -9.39 -7.45
C LYS A 46 0.92 -8.58 -6.15
N THR A 47 2.04 -7.96 -5.84
CA THR A 47 2.14 -7.04 -4.70
C THR A 47 2.31 -5.62 -5.18
N VAL A 48 1.42 -4.73 -4.76
CA VAL A 48 1.35 -3.34 -5.20
C VAL A 48 1.33 -2.41 -3.99
N VAL A 49 2.21 -1.41 -3.99
CA VAL A 49 2.20 -0.35 -2.97
C VAL A 49 1.37 0.83 -3.46
N VAL A 50 0.46 1.34 -2.62
CA VAL A 50 -0.37 2.52 -2.88
C VAL A 50 -0.27 3.49 -1.69
N THR A 51 0.43 4.61 -1.85
CA THR A 51 0.81 5.46 -0.72
C THR A 51 0.56 6.95 -0.96
N ASN A 52 -0.01 7.63 0.05
CA ASN A 52 -0.10 9.09 0.07
C ASN A 52 1.24 9.68 0.52
N GLN A 53 1.90 10.46 -0.33
CA GLN A 53 3.22 11.05 -0.06
C GLN A 53 3.14 12.59 -0.07
N ALA A 54 2.24 13.13 0.74
CA ALA A 54 2.01 14.58 0.84
C ALA A 54 3.23 15.39 1.31
N GLY A 55 4.24 14.74 1.90
CA GLY A 55 5.51 15.38 2.24
C GLY A 55 6.22 15.99 1.04
N ILE A 56 6.09 15.39 -0.15
CA ILE A 56 6.58 15.95 -1.42
C ILE A 56 5.86 17.29 -1.68
N GLY A 57 4.56 17.26 -1.71
CA GLY A 57 3.75 18.46 -1.96
C GLY A 57 3.92 19.55 -0.92
N ARG A 58 4.31 19.23 0.30
CA ARG A 58 4.65 20.18 1.38
C ARG A 58 6.09 20.68 1.33
N GLY A 59 6.92 20.18 0.40
CA GLY A 59 8.32 20.57 0.28
C GLY A 59 9.23 20.02 1.38
N ILE A 60 8.81 18.95 2.09
CA ILE A 60 9.61 18.32 3.15
C ILE A 60 10.73 17.46 2.53
N TYR A 61 10.42 16.81 1.40
CA TYR A 61 11.37 16.05 0.58
C TYR A 61 10.91 16.08 -0.89
N THR A 62 11.81 15.71 -1.80
CA THR A 62 11.58 15.78 -3.24
C THR A 62 11.08 14.45 -3.82
N GLU A 63 10.56 14.48 -5.07
CA GLU A 63 10.24 13.27 -5.85
C GLU A 63 11.49 12.40 -6.02
N ASP A 64 12.67 12.98 -6.23
CA ASP A 64 13.93 12.23 -6.37
C ASP A 64 14.30 11.51 -5.08
N GLN A 65 14.13 12.16 -3.92
CA GLN A 65 14.37 11.54 -2.62
C GLN A 65 13.38 10.39 -2.36
N PHE A 66 12.12 10.57 -2.72
CA PHE A 66 11.13 9.50 -2.65
C PHE A 66 11.52 8.32 -3.56
N ALA A 67 11.92 8.61 -4.81
CA ALA A 67 12.33 7.59 -5.77
C ALA A 67 13.59 6.84 -5.32
N GLU A 68 14.56 7.54 -4.71
CA GLU A 68 15.76 6.91 -4.14
C GLU A 68 15.42 5.94 -2.99
N LEU A 69 14.59 6.40 -2.04
CA LEU A 69 14.15 5.56 -0.91
C LEU A 69 13.34 4.36 -1.42
N THR A 70 12.47 4.57 -2.40
CA THR A 70 11.67 3.50 -3.02
C THR A 70 12.57 2.44 -3.67
N ARG A 71 13.57 2.83 -4.47
CA ARG A 71 14.53 1.89 -5.05
C ARG A 71 15.27 1.07 -3.99
N TRP A 72 15.69 1.73 -2.91
CA TRP A 72 16.33 1.04 -1.80
C TRP A 72 15.38 0.06 -1.11
N MET A 73 14.13 0.46 -0.83
CA MET A 73 13.10 -0.41 -0.25
C MET A 73 12.87 -1.65 -1.13
N LEU A 74 12.70 -1.47 -2.45
CA LEU A 74 12.51 -2.58 -3.40
C LEU A 74 13.71 -3.54 -3.41
N ALA A 75 14.95 -3.03 -3.32
CA ALA A 75 16.14 -3.85 -3.20
C ALA A 75 16.11 -4.71 -1.91
N ARG A 76 15.67 -4.15 -0.78
CA ARG A 76 15.53 -4.92 0.48
C ARG A 76 14.51 -6.05 0.34
N PHE A 77 13.35 -5.81 -0.31
CA PHE A 77 12.41 -6.89 -0.60
C PHE A 77 13.06 -7.98 -1.48
N SER A 78 13.75 -7.59 -2.53
CA SER A 78 14.45 -8.52 -3.42
C SER A 78 15.51 -9.36 -2.69
N ASP A 79 16.26 -8.80 -1.77
CA ASP A 79 17.25 -9.52 -0.95
C ASP A 79 16.61 -10.62 -0.09
N HIS A 80 15.34 -10.47 0.27
CA HIS A 80 14.55 -11.48 0.99
C HIS A 80 13.77 -12.41 0.06
N GLY A 81 13.98 -12.34 -1.27
CA GLY A 81 13.25 -13.11 -2.27
C GLY A 81 11.79 -12.68 -2.47
N ALA A 82 11.37 -11.61 -1.81
CA ALA A 82 10.07 -10.98 -1.98
C ALA A 82 10.11 -9.96 -3.14
N VAL A 83 8.98 -9.77 -3.83
CA VAL A 83 8.90 -8.85 -4.96
C VAL A 83 7.69 -7.94 -4.81
N ILE A 84 7.93 -6.65 -4.92
CA ILE A 84 6.90 -5.63 -5.13
C ILE A 84 6.82 -5.38 -6.65
N ASP A 85 5.65 -5.60 -7.24
CA ASP A 85 5.45 -5.49 -8.69
C ASP A 85 5.34 -4.03 -9.15
N ALA A 86 4.74 -3.15 -8.33
CA ALA A 86 4.63 -1.72 -8.62
C ALA A 86 4.45 -0.88 -7.36
N VAL A 87 4.79 0.42 -7.47
CA VAL A 87 4.59 1.43 -6.44
C VAL A 87 3.88 2.62 -7.06
N TYR A 88 2.70 2.96 -6.53
CA TYR A 88 1.94 4.16 -6.88
C TYR A 88 1.92 5.11 -5.70
N HIS A 89 2.17 6.39 -5.96
CA HIS A 89 2.13 7.40 -4.90
C HIS A 89 1.37 8.64 -5.34
N CYS A 90 0.86 9.37 -4.36
CA CYS A 90 0.19 10.65 -4.57
C CYS A 90 0.89 11.76 -3.77
N PRO A 91 1.56 12.72 -4.42
CA PRO A 91 2.25 13.83 -3.75
C PRO A 91 1.31 14.99 -3.41
N TYR A 92 0.09 15.01 -3.97
CA TYR A 92 -0.84 16.13 -3.88
C TYR A 92 -1.54 16.21 -2.52
N HIS A 93 -1.80 17.46 -2.08
CA HIS A 93 -2.64 17.71 -0.91
C HIS A 93 -3.47 19.01 -1.11
N PRO A 94 -4.81 18.96 -1.00
CA PRO A 94 -5.67 20.09 -1.36
C PRO A 94 -5.47 21.34 -0.50
N VAL A 95 -5.01 21.17 0.74
CA VAL A 95 -4.83 22.26 1.71
C VAL A 95 -3.36 22.59 1.92
N HIS A 96 -2.53 21.57 2.15
CA HIS A 96 -1.14 21.74 2.60
C HIS A 96 -0.10 21.64 1.47
N GLY A 97 -0.52 21.34 0.23
CA GLY A 97 0.38 21.35 -0.91
C GLY A 97 0.89 22.76 -1.23
N LEU A 98 2.08 22.85 -1.80
CA LEU A 98 2.69 24.09 -2.27
C LEU A 98 2.67 24.13 -3.81
N GLY A 99 2.39 25.29 -4.39
CA GLY A 99 2.40 25.50 -5.83
C GLY A 99 1.49 24.50 -6.57
N VAL A 100 2.05 23.77 -7.53
CA VAL A 100 1.33 22.77 -8.36
C VAL A 100 0.82 21.58 -7.57
N TYR A 101 1.37 21.31 -6.39
CA TYR A 101 0.93 20.21 -5.53
C TYR A 101 -0.30 20.55 -4.68
N ARG A 102 -0.72 21.82 -4.66
CA ARG A 102 -1.92 22.25 -3.91
C ARG A 102 -3.18 22.02 -4.72
N GLN A 103 -3.58 20.77 -4.83
CA GLN A 103 -4.79 20.39 -5.56
C GLN A 103 -5.39 19.10 -5.03
N SER A 104 -6.68 18.91 -5.32
CA SER A 104 -7.33 17.60 -5.17
C SER A 104 -6.82 16.66 -6.24
N SER A 105 -6.69 15.39 -5.90
CA SER A 105 -6.26 14.35 -6.85
C SER A 105 -7.10 13.11 -6.67
N PHE A 106 -7.50 12.50 -7.79
CA PHE A 106 -8.17 11.21 -7.81
C PHE A 106 -7.26 10.06 -7.31
N ASP A 107 -5.94 10.26 -7.36
CA ASP A 107 -4.96 9.32 -6.83
C ASP A 107 -4.80 9.40 -5.31
N ARG A 108 -5.28 10.48 -4.66
CA ARG A 108 -5.12 10.64 -3.23
C ARG A 108 -6.17 9.83 -2.46
N LYS A 109 -5.75 8.82 -1.68
CA LYS A 109 -6.65 8.12 -0.73
C LYS A 109 -7.33 9.15 0.19
N PRO A 110 -8.68 9.08 0.38
CA PRO A 110 -9.57 7.96 0.14
C PRO A 110 -10.09 7.79 -1.30
N GLN A 111 -9.59 8.53 -2.28
CA GLN A 111 -9.98 8.29 -3.67
C GLN A 111 -9.28 7.03 -4.22
N PRO A 112 -9.92 6.27 -5.12
CA PRO A 112 -9.44 4.96 -5.58
C PRO A 112 -8.42 5.01 -6.72
N GLY A 113 -7.99 6.18 -7.19
CA GLY A 113 -7.26 6.36 -8.44
C GLY A 113 -5.99 5.51 -8.57
N MET A 114 -5.15 5.44 -7.53
CA MET A 114 -3.94 4.61 -7.54
C MET A 114 -4.27 3.12 -7.73
N ILE A 115 -5.30 2.62 -7.05
CA ILE A 115 -5.71 1.21 -7.11
C ILE A 115 -6.27 0.88 -8.50
N LEU A 116 -7.14 1.75 -9.05
CA LEU A 116 -7.73 1.55 -10.37
C LEU A 116 -6.66 1.63 -11.48
N ARG A 117 -5.69 2.53 -11.36
CA ARG A 117 -4.56 2.61 -12.29
C ARG A 117 -3.71 1.36 -12.23
N ALA A 118 -3.38 0.87 -11.03
CA ALA A 118 -2.65 -0.38 -10.86
C ALA A 118 -3.41 -1.57 -11.48
N ALA A 119 -4.74 -1.62 -11.31
CA ALA A 119 -5.56 -2.67 -11.90
C ALA A 119 -5.51 -2.66 -13.42
N GLN A 120 -5.51 -1.48 -14.04
CA GLN A 120 -5.39 -1.33 -15.47
C GLN A 120 -3.99 -1.70 -15.98
N ASP A 121 -2.93 -1.17 -15.33
CA ASP A 121 -1.55 -1.33 -15.78
C ASP A 121 -1.04 -2.78 -15.65
N LEU A 122 -1.54 -3.53 -14.65
CA LEU A 122 -1.07 -4.87 -14.30
C LEU A 122 -2.09 -5.97 -14.58
N ASP A 123 -3.23 -5.67 -15.21
CA ASP A 123 -4.36 -6.59 -15.46
C ASP A 123 -4.78 -7.34 -14.19
N LEU A 124 -5.28 -6.56 -13.17
CA LEU A 124 -5.63 -7.10 -11.86
C LEU A 124 -7.12 -7.39 -11.71
N ASP A 125 -7.44 -8.47 -10.99
CA ASP A 125 -8.78 -8.81 -10.52
C ASP A 125 -9.00 -8.21 -9.12
N LEU A 126 -9.67 -7.05 -9.05
CA LEU A 126 -9.89 -6.34 -7.78
C LEU A 126 -10.80 -7.09 -6.82
N LYS A 127 -11.76 -7.89 -7.31
CA LYS A 127 -12.65 -8.68 -6.44
C LYS A 127 -11.92 -9.79 -5.69
N ARG A 128 -10.83 -10.29 -6.28
CA ARG A 128 -9.97 -11.31 -5.68
C ARG A 128 -8.74 -10.73 -5.01
N SER A 129 -8.66 -9.41 -4.95
CA SER A 129 -7.54 -8.69 -4.34
C SER A 129 -7.85 -8.29 -2.90
N LEU A 130 -6.78 -8.00 -2.14
CA LEU A 130 -6.88 -7.53 -0.76
C LEU A 130 -6.09 -6.23 -0.60
N LEU A 131 -6.46 -5.46 0.42
CA LEU A 131 -5.67 -4.30 0.84
C LEU A 131 -5.38 -4.36 2.33
N VAL A 132 -4.14 -4.00 2.70
CA VAL A 132 -3.72 -3.72 4.08
C VAL A 132 -3.36 -2.25 4.19
N GLY A 133 -4.02 -1.53 5.07
CA GLY A 133 -3.76 -0.13 5.39
C GLY A 133 -3.79 0.08 6.90
N ASP A 134 -3.30 1.21 7.36
CA ASP A 134 -3.31 1.60 8.78
C ASP A 134 -4.29 2.75 9.07
N HIS A 135 -4.91 3.32 8.03
CA HIS A 135 -5.89 4.40 8.14
C HIS A 135 -7.22 4.05 7.46
N ALA A 136 -8.32 4.62 7.97
CA ALA A 136 -9.63 4.49 7.36
C ALA A 136 -9.66 4.95 5.88
N THR A 137 -8.81 5.90 5.51
CA THR A 137 -8.68 6.37 4.11
C THR A 137 -8.19 5.31 3.15
N ASP A 138 -7.39 4.35 3.62
CA ASP A 138 -6.91 3.21 2.81
C ASP A 138 -8.08 2.29 2.49
N ILE A 139 -8.85 1.96 3.53
CA ILE A 139 -10.03 1.10 3.41
C ILE A 139 -11.08 1.72 2.50
N GLN A 140 -11.36 3.01 2.67
CA GLN A 140 -12.29 3.74 1.81
C GLN A 140 -11.86 3.72 0.34
N ALA A 141 -10.56 3.92 0.06
CA ALA A 141 -10.03 3.85 -1.29
C ALA A 141 -10.17 2.44 -1.90
N ALA A 142 -9.91 1.40 -1.11
CA ALA A 142 -10.04 0.01 -1.54
C ALA A 142 -11.50 -0.35 -1.87
N LEU A 143 -12.43 -0.01 -0.99
CA LEU A 143 -13.87 -0.25 -1.20
C LEU A 143 -14.40 0.53 -2.41
N ALA A 144 -13.98 1.79 -2.56
CA ALA A 144 -14.35 2.61 -3.72
C ALA A 144 -13.79 2.06 -5.04
N ALA A 145 -12.67 1.33 -5.00
CA ALA A 145 -12.11 0.62 -6.14
C ALA A 145 -12.79 -0.75 -6.42
N GLY A 146 -13.60 -1.25 -5.49
CA GLY A 146 -14.33 -2.53 -5.62
C GLY A 146 -13.61 -3.73 -4.99
N LEU A 147 -12.64 -3.52 -4.08
CA LEU A 147 -12.09 -4.59 -3.26
C LEU A 147 -13.11 -5.01 -2.18
N GLU A 148 -13.15 -6.31 -1.89
CA GLU A 148 -14.02 -6.89 -0.87
C GLU A 148 -13.26 -7.28 0.41
N HIS A 149 -11.92 -7.40 0.34
CA HIS A 149 -11.08 -7.85 1.44
C HIS A 149 -10.12 -6.73 1.87
N CYS A 150 -10.46 -6.08 2.98
CA CYS A 150 -9.69 -4.96 3.53
C CYS A 150 -9.29 -5.26 4.97
N PHE A 151 -8.03 -4.98 5.30
CA PHE A 151 -7.45 -5.16 6.62
C PHE A 151 -6.95 -3.83 7.16
N LEU A 152 -7.37 -3.51 8.37
CA LEU A 152 -6.95 -2.32 9.10
C LEU A 152 -5.91 -2.73 10.15
N PHE A 153 -4.65 -2.40 9.90
CA PHE A 153 -3.51 -2.87 10.65
C PHE A 153 -3.11 -1.90 11.75
N ARG A 154 -3.14 -2.34 13.01
CA ARG A 154 -2.71 -1.60 14.21
C ARG A 154 -3.23 -0.17 14.29
N SER A 155 -4.44 0.04 13.81
CA SER A 155 -5.06 1.36 13.73
C SER A 155 -5.98 1.64 14.90
N SER A 156 -6.06 2.90 15.31
CA SER A 156 -7.12 3.40 16.19
C SER A 156 -8.38 3.81 15.43
N ASP A 157 -8.34 3.83 14.10
CA ASP A 157 -9.50 4.14 13.28
C ASP A 157 -10.54 3.01 13.38
N CYS A 158 -11.81 3.35 13.30
CA CYS A 158 -12.91 2.38 13.24
C CYS A 158 -13.44 2.32 11.80
N CYS A 159 -13.50 1.12 11.25
CA CYS A 159 -14.09 0.87 9.95
C CYS A 159 -14.78 -0.50 9.94
N ASP A 160 -16.11 -0.51 9.97
CA ASP A 160 -16.93 -1.75 10.05
C ASP A 160 -16.74 -2.67 8.84
N GLN A 161 -16.22 -2.14 7.72
CA GLN A 161 -16.01 -2.87 6.47
C GLN A 161 -14.59 -3.44 6.34
N ALA A 162 -13.75 -3.29 7.36
CA ALA A 162 -12.41 -3.85 7.42
C ALA A 162 -12.25 -4.81 8.58
N ILE A 163 -11.37 -5.79 8.40
CA ILE A 163 -10.94 -6.67 9.49
C ILE A 163 -9.80 -5.98 10.22
N ALA A 164 -9.99 -5.64 11.50
CA ALA A 164 -8.92 -5.12 12.32
C ALA A 164 -7.93 -6.25 12.66
N ILE A 165 -6.64 -5.97 12.50
CA ILE A 165 -5.56 -6.92 12.77
C ILE A 165 -4.39 -6.25 13.47
N ASP A 166 -3.70 -6.99 14.31
CA ASP A 166 -2.48 -6.56 15.00
C ASP A 166 -1.21 -7.21 14.43
N GLU A 167 -1.37 -8.31 13.68
CA GLU A 167 -0.26 -9.04 13.09
C GLU A 167 -0.47 -9.28 11.59
N LEU A 168 0.58 -9.11 10.79
CA LEU A 168 0.53 -9.35 9.34
C LEU A 168 0.33 -10.85 9.01
N ALA A 169 0.59 -11.74 9.95
CA ALA A 169 0.32 -13.17 9.82
C ALA A 169 -1.17 -13.48 9.60
N ASP A 170 -2.09 -12.64 10.12
CA ASP A 170 -3.53 -12.80 9.91
C ASP A 170 -3.92 -12.63 8.45
N VAL A 171 -3.25 -11.67 7.76
CA VAL A 171 -3.41 -11.49 6.30
C VAL A 171 -2.91 -12.71 5.54
N SER A 172 -1.77 -13.26 5.96
CA SER A 172 -1.18 -14.46 5.37
C SER A 172 -2.13 -15.65 5.41
N HIS A 173 -2.83 -15.84 6.52
CA HIS A 173 -3.85 -16.89 6.64
C HIS A 173 -5.02 -16.64 5.67
N ARG A 174 -5.50 -15.41 5.57
CA ARG A 174 -6.59 -15.07 4.64
C ARG A 174 -6.22 -15.28 3.17
N LEU A 175 -4.98 -14.94 2.80
CA LEU A 175 -4.44 -15.21 1.46
C LEU A 175 -4.52 -16.70 1.10
N GLN A 176 -4.18 -17.59 2.04
CA GLN A 176 -4.25 -19.05 1.83
C GLN A 176 -5.68 -19.50 1.60
N VAL A 177 -6.63 -19.05 2.41
CA VAL A 177 -8.05 -19.41 2.26
C VAL A 177 -8.55 -18.99 0.89
N LEU A 178 -8.37 -17.74 0.50
CA LEU A 178 -8.82 -17.21 -0.80
C LEU A 178 -8.12 -17.86 -2.00
N ALA A 179 -6.89 -18.36 -1.83
CA ALA A 179 -6.20 -19.10 -2.87
C ALA A 179 -6.72 -20.55 -3.01
N SER A 180 -7.27 -21.15 -1.94
CA SER A 180 -7.81 -22.50 -1.95
C SER A 180 -9.22 -22.58 -2.55
N ASP A 181 -9.94 -21.47 -2.58
CA ASP A 181 -11.29 -21.35 -3.15
C ASP A 181 -11.29 -21.09 -4.68
N ARG A 182 -10.16 -21.34 -5.35
CA ARG A 182 -9.94 -21.12 -6.80
C ARG A 182 -10.21 -22.33 -7.66
#